data_92d7a5b4883cc508f6171d9c7d224128
#
_entry.id   92d7a5b4883cc508f6171d9c7d224128
#
_cell.length_a   1.000
_cell.length_b   1.000
_cell.length_c   1.000
_cell.angle_alpha   90.00
_cell.angle_beta   90.00
_cell.angle_gamma   90.00
#
_symmetry.space_group_name_H-M   'P 1'
#
loop_
_entity.id
_entity.type
_entity.pdbx_description
1 polymer ?
#
loop_
_entity_poly.entity_id
_entity_poly.type
_entity_poly.pdbx_seq_one_letter_code
_entity_poly.pdbx_strand_id
1 'polypeptide(L)'
;SLLALSSALMGSLIVSGMNPMLAILAACFIGMGLGAVNGLVIAYGKVAPFIATLATMTIYRGLTLVYTNGNPISGLSDDTMFHDFGQGFFMGLPVPAIIMLLAFAVSWFILRKTPLGRKIYAVGGNEKVSFIAGIKIERVKIFVYAITGFFCALAGAVLTSRLNSAQPTAGTGYELDAIAAVVLGGTSLSGGKGYITGTLVGVLIIGTLNNGLNIL
;
A
#
# COMPACT_ATOMS: atom_id res chain seq x y z
N SER A 1 -4.78 -5.66 5.42
CA SER A 1 -6.23 -5.43 5.60
C SER A 1 -6.75 -4.33 4.68
N LEU A 2 -6.15 -3.13 4.61
CA LEU A 2 -6.56 -2.08 3.67
C LEU A 2 -6.50 -2.58 2.22
N LEU A 3 -5.45 -3.31 1.85
CA LEU A 3 -5.31 -4.00 0.57
C LEU A 3 -6.53 -4.88 0.28
N ALA A 4 -6.97 -5.72 1.22
CA ALA A 4 -8.09 -6.62 1.03
C ALA A 4 -9.42 -5.86 0.88
N LEU A 5 -9.64 -4.80 1.68
CA LEU A 5 -10.85 -4.00 1.60
C LEU A 5 -10.96 -3.28 0.24
N SER A 6 -9.88 -2.62 -0.20
CA SER A 6 -9.87 -1.95 -1.50
C SER A 6 -10.04 -2.94 -2.67
N SER A 7 -9.44 -4.14 -2.56
CA SER A 7 -9.61 -5.22 -3.54
C SER A 7 -11.04 -5.73 -3.60
N ALA A 8 -11.69 -5.95 -2.45
CA ALA A 8 -13.07 -6.40 -2.39
C ALA A 8 -14.04 -5.36 -2.99
N LEU A 9 -13.85 -4.08 -2.67
CA LEU A 9 -14.62 -2.99 -3.27
C LEU A 9 -14.39 -2.90 -4.79
N MET A 10 -13.14 -3.01 -5.25
CA MET A 10 -12.82 -3.07 -6.67
C MET A 10 -13.52 -4.24 -7.35
N GLY A 11 -13.41 -5.44 -6.76
CA GLY A 11 -14.05 -6.65 -7.30
C GLY A 11 -15.55 -6.49 -7.44
N SER A 12 -16.23 -5.91 -6.44
CA SER A 12 -17.68 -5.67 -6.52
C SER A 12 -18.05 -4.65 -7.60
N LEU A 13 -17.23 -3.61 -7.82
CA LEU A 13 -17.45 -2.64 -8.89
C LEU A 13 -17.31 -3.27 -10.27
N ILE A 14 -16.35 -4.18 -10.45
CA ILE A 14 -16.17 -4.91 -11.72
C ILE A 14 -17.36 -5.84 -11.97
N VAL A 15 -17.77 -6.62 -10.96
CA VAL A 15 -18.94 -7.51 -11.07
C VAL A 15 -20.23 -6.73 -11.33
N SER A 16 -20.35 -5.49 -10.86
CA SER A 16 -21.49 -4.61 -11.17
C SER A 16 -21.47 -4.03 -12.59
N GLY A 17 -20.48 -4.39 -13.42
CA GLY A 17 -20.37 -3.99 -14.83
C GLY A 17 -19.54 -2.72 -15.06
N MET A 18 -18.81 -2.23 -14.07
CA MET A 18 -17.89 -1.10 -14.25
C MET A 18 -16.67 -1.54 -15.05
N ASN A 19 -16.17 -0.66 -15.94
CA ASN A 19 -14.93 -0.89 -16.65
C ASN A 19 -13.78 -1.18 -15.65
N PRO A 20 -13.03 -2.28 -15.80
CA PRO A 20 -11.98 -2.70 -14.85
C PRO A 20 -10.93 -1.63 -14.57
N MET A 21 -10.53 -0.85 -15.56
CA MET A 21 -9.56 0.24 -15.37
C MET A 21 -10.11 1.38 -14.49
N LEU A 22 -11.40 1.70 -14.66
CA LEU A 22 -12.07 2.68 -13.78
C LEU A 22 -12.21 2.13 -12.37
N ALA A 23 -12.51 0.84 -12.22
CA ALA A 23 -12.58 0.18 -10.91
C ALA A 23 -11.22 0.19 -10.18
N ILE A 24 -10.10 -0.04 -10.89
CA ILE A 24 -8.75 0.08 -10.33
C ILE A 24 -8.48 1.50 -9.85
N LEU A 25 -8.79 2.51 -10.66
CA LEU A 25 -8.63 3.91 -10.25
C LEU A 25 -9.50 4.25 -9.04
N ALA A 26 -10.77 3.84 -9.05
CA ALA A 26 -11.66 4.04 -7.91
C ALA A 26 -11.12 3.37 -6.63
N ALA A 27 -10.63 2.14 -6.72
CA ALA A 27 -10.00 1.43 -5.60
C ALA A 27 -8.77 2.17 -5.06
N CYS A 28 -7.93 2.72 -5.93
CA CYS A 28 -6.77 3.52 -5.52
C CYS A 28 -7.19 4.79 -4.77
N PHE A 29 -8.23 5.50 -5.22
CA PHE A 29 -8.76 6.67 -4.52
C PHE A 29 -9.43 6.30 -3.19
N ILE A 30 -10.18 5.19 -3.15
CA ILE A 30 -10.76 4.67 -1.90
C ILE A 30 -9.63 4.31 -0.92
N GLY A 31 -8.61 3.59 -1.37
CA GLY A 31 -7.45 3.25 -0.55
C GLY A 31 -6.70 4.48 -0.03
N MET A 32 -6.55 5.50 -0.87
CA MET A 32 -5.99 6.80 -0.45
C MET A 32 -6.86 7.47 0.62
N GLY A 33 -8.18 7.44 0.48
CA GLY A 33 -9.12 7.95 1.47
C GLY A 33 -9.03 7.22 2.80
N LEU A 34 -9.03 5.87 2.77
CA LEU A 34 -8.87 5.04 3.98
C LEU A 34 -7.52 5.27 4.66
N GLY A 35 -6.45 5.44 3.89
CA GLY A 35 -5.14 5.84 4.39
C GLY A 35 -5.18 7.24 5.03
N ALA A 36 -5.86 8.20 4.40
CA ALA A 36 -6.03 9.54 4.95
C ALA A 36 -6.81 9.52 6.29
N VAL A 37 -7.80 8.65 6.44
CA VAL A 37 -8.51 8.45 7.72
C VAL A 37 -7.54 8.00 8.82
N ASN A 38 -6.63 7.05 8.53
CA ASN A 38 -5.57 6.67 9.47
C ASN A 38 -4.69 7.87 9.83
N GLY A 39 -4.30 8.64 8.82
CA GLY A 39 -3.52 9.87 9.03
C GLY A 39 -4.23 10.90 9.90
N LEU A 40 -5.53 11.09 9.72
CA LEU A 40 -6.37 11.98 10.52
C LEU A 40 -6.44 11.53 11.98
N VAL A 41 -6.71 10.24 12.22
CA VAL A 41 -6.77 9.66 13.57
C VAL A 41 -5.44 9.85 14.31
N ILE A 42 -4.32 9.62 13.63
CA ILE A 42 -2.98 9.76 14.23
C ILE A 42 -2.62 11.23 14.44
N ALA A 43 -2.91 12.10 13.47
CA ALA A 43 -2.52 13.51 13.52
C ALA A 43 -3.31 14.30 14.55
N TYR A 44 -4.61 14.13 14.62
CA TYR A 44 -5.50 14.89 15.50
C TYR A 44 -5.87 14.12 16.77
N GLY A 45 -6.00 12.80 16.71
CA GLY A 45 -6.30 11.97 17.88
C GLY A 45 -5.12 11.79 18.82
N LYS A 46 -3.90 12.19 18.40
CA LYS A 46 -2.65 12.05 19.18
C LYS A 46 -2.41 10.60 19.68
N VAL A 47 -3.00 9.63 18.99
CA VAL A 47 -2.82 8.21 19.29
C VAL A 47 -1.47 7.76 18.72
N ALA A 48 -0.79 6.86 19.43
CA ALA A 48 0.45 6.29 18.94
C ALA A 48 0.21 5.61 17.57
N PRO A 49 1.03 5.91 16.54
CA PRO A 49 0.81 5.43 15.18
C PRO A 49 0.62 3.91 15.08
N PHE A 50 1.41 3.16 15.83
CA PHE A 50 1.34 1.70 15.87
C PHE A 50 -0.02 1.20 16.37
N ILE A 51 -0.52 1.77 17.47
CA ILE A 51 -1.83 1.37 18.05
C ILE A 51 -2.97 1.74 17.08
N ALA A 52 -2.95 2.95 16.53
CA ALA A 52 -3.98 3.40 15.60
C ALA A 52 -4.04 2.51 14.34
N THR A 53 -2.89 2.16 13.76
CA THR A 53 -2.84 1.34 12.54
C THR A 53 -3.21 -0.12 12.82
N LEU A 54 -2.89 -0.69 13.98
CA LEU A 54 -3.36 -2.02 14.37
C LEU A 54 -4.89 -2.04 14.57
N ALA A 55 -5.45 -1.04 15.25
CA ALA A 55 -6.89 -0.93 15.42
C ALA A 55 -7.63 -0.82 14.07
N THR A 56 -7.16 0.06 13.19
CA THR A 56 -7.77 0.20 11.86
C THR A 56 -7.53 -1.04 10.97
N MET A 57 -6.43 -1.76 11.17
CA MET A 57 -6.17 -3.03 10.50
C MET A 57 -7.27 -4.06 10.82
N THR A 58 -7.63 -4.21 12.09
CA THR A 58 -8.71 -5.12 12.51
C THR A 58 -10.07 -4.66 12.03
N ILE A 59 -10.35 -3.34 12.08
CA ILE A 59 -11.59 -2.76 11.57
C ILE A 59 -11.72 -3.02 10.06
N TYR A 60 -10.71 -2.71 9.26
CA TYR A 60 -10.77 -2.91 7.80
C TYR A 60 -10.86 -4.40 7.43
N ARG A 61 -10.23 -5.28 8.22
CA ARG A 61 -10.37 -6.74 8.03
C ARG A 61 -11.79 -7.19 8.33
N GLY A 62 -12.36 -6.75 9.45
CA GLY A 62 -13.74 -7.05 9.82
C GLY A 62 -14.73 -6.54 8.78
N LEU A 63 -14.58 -5.29 8.32
CA LEU A 63 -15.42 -4.73 7.26
C LEU A 63 -15.31 -5.53 5.96
N THR A 64 -14.11 -5.97 5.58
CA THR A 64 -13.92 -6.80 4.38
C THR A 64 -14.69 -8.11 4.49
N LEU A 65 -14.55 -8.82 5.63
CA LEU A 65 -15.22 -10.09 5.86
C LEU A 65 -16.74 -9.97 5.89
N VAL A 66 -17.27 -8.93 6.54
CA VAL A 66 -18.72 -8.65 6.55
C VAL A 66 -19.21 -8.30 5.15
N TYR A 67 -18.48 -7.44 4.42
CA TYR A 67 -18.88 -7.01 3.07
C TYR A 67 -18.92 -8.18 2.07
N THR A 68 -17.97 -9.11 2.17
CA THR A 68 -17.87 -10.27 1.27
C THR A 68 -18.59 -11.52 1.79
N ASN A 69 -19.21 -11.46 2.98
CA ASN A 69 -19.73 -12.64 3.71
C ASN A 69 -18.64 -13.73 3.86
N GLY A 70 -17.38 -13.35 4.00
CA GLY A 70 -16.25 -14.25 4.11
C GLY A 70 -15.84 -14.98 2.82
N ASN A 71 -16.55 -14.76 1.71
CA ASN A 71 -16.31 -15.45 0.44
C ASN A 71 -15.45 -14.59 -0.50
N PRO A 72 -14.60 -15.20 -1.33
CA PRO A 72 -13.92 -14.50 -2.40
C PRO A 72 -14.90 -13.98 -3.46
N ILE A 73 -14.66 -12.78 -3.98
CA ILE A 73 -15.39 -12.26 -5.14
C ILE A 73 -14.64 -12.74 -6.38
N SER A 74 -15.24 -13.69 -7.12
CA SER A 74 -14.67 -14.32 -8.31
C SER A 74 -15.43 -13.91 -9.57
N GLY A 75 -14.89 -14.26 -10.75
CA GLY A 75 -15.52 -13.95 -12.03
C GLY A 75 -15.51 -12.46 -12.33
N LEU A 76 -14.38 -11.82 -12.06
CA LEU A 76 -14.28 -10.36 -12.09
C LEU A 76 -14.38 -9.80 -13.51
N SER A 77 -13.63 -10.35 -14.46
CA SER A 77 -13.67 -9.90 -15.86
C SER A 77 -12.89 -10.86 -16.74
N ASP A 78 -13.42 -11.12 -17.95
CA ASP A 78 -12.70 -11.75 -19.06
C ASP A 78 -11.99 -10.70 -19.92
N ASP A 79 -11.94 -9.45 -19.50
CA ASP A 79 -11.29 -8.36 -20.20
C ASP A 79 -9.77 -8.59 -20.20
N THR A 80 -9.21 -8.67 -21.39
CA THR A 80 -7.78 -8.88 -21.61
C THR A 80 -6.92 -7.83 -20.92
N MET A 81 -7.36 -6.56 -20.88
CA MET A 81 -6.64 -5.48 -20.20
C MET A 81 -6.55 -5.70 -18.69
N PHE A 82 -7.62 -6.21 -18.05
CA PHE A 82 -7.60 -6.52 -16.63
C PHE A 82 -6.66 -7.69 -16.33
N HIS A 83 -6.71 -8.72 -17.15
CA HIS A 83 -5.83 -9.90 -17.03
C HIS A 83 -4.35 -9.51 -17.23
N ASP A 84 -4.07 -8.68 -18.25
CA ASP A 84 -2.72 -8.21 -18.56
C ASP A 84 -2.13 -7.33 -17.45
N PHE A 85 -2.96 -6.61 -16.66
CA PHE A 85 -2.51 -5.81 -15.53
C PHE A 85 -1.84 -6.66 -14.43
N GLY A 86 -2.30 -7.91 -14.20
CA GLY A 86 -1.76 -8.82 -13.18
C GLY A 86 -0.86 -9.93 -13.72
N GLN A 87 -1.05 -10.36 -14.98
CA GLN A 87 -0.35 -11.50 -15.57
C GLN A 87 0.33 -11.18 -16.89
N GLY A 88 0.11 -9.99 -17.45
CA GLY A 88 0.67 -9.58 -18.74
C GLY A 88 2.18 -9.43 -18.70
N PHE A 89 2.77 -9.48 -19.90
CA PHE A 89 4.18 -9.21 -20.14
C PHE A 89 4.32 -8.03 -21.09
N PHE A 90 5.16 -7.08 -20.74
CA PHE A 90 5.52 -5.97 -21.59
C PHE A 90 7.02 -5.97 -21.82
N MET A 91 7.45 -6.08 -23.07
CA MET A 91 8.87 -6.20 -23.48
C MET A 91 9.64 -7.32 -22.72
N GLY A 92 8.98 -8.43 -22.40
CA GLY A 92 9.59 -9.56 -21.69
C GLY A 92 9.63 -9.41 -20.16
N LEU A 93 9.14 -8.29 -19.60
CA LEU A 93 9.02 -8.08 -18.17
C LEU A 93 7.56 -8.25 -17.73
N PRO A 94 7.28 -8.90 -16.58
CA PRO A 94 5.93 -8.96 -16.04
C PRO A 94 5.41 -7.55 -15.69
N VAL A 95 4.19 -7.23 -16.09
CA VAL A 95 3.56 -5.93 -15.80
C VAL A 95 3.58 -5.59 -14.29
N PRO A 96 3.32 -6.52 -13.35
CA PRO A 96 3.47 -6.26 -11.92
C PRO A 96 4.86 -5.77 -11.50
N ALA A 97 5.93 -6.28 -12.13
CA ALA A 97 7.28 -5.81 -11.83
C ALA A 97 7.51 -4.37 -12.32
N ILE A 98 6.94 -4.01 -13.47
CA ILE A 98 6.98 -2.64 -13.99
C ILE A 98 6.22 -1.70 -13.06
N ILE A 99 5.02 -2.07 -12.61
CA ILE A 99 4.22 -1.29 -11.65
C ILE A 99 4.99 -1.11 -10.34
N MET A 100 5.65 -2.14 -9.83
CA MET A 100 6.50 -2.07 -8.64
C MET A 100 7.63 -1.06 -8.85
N LEU A 101 8.38 -1.16 -9.94
CA LEU A 101 9.49 -0.25 -10.23
C LEU A 101 9.03 1.20 -10.38
N LEU A 102 7.87 1.44 -11.02
CA LEU A 102 7.26 2.75 -11.12
C LEU A 102 6.87 3.31 -9.74
N ALA A 103 6.27 2.49 -8.88
CA ALA A 103 5.92 2.89 -7.52
C ALA A 103 7.17 3.28 -6.70
N PHE A 104 8.28 2.52 -6.84
CA PHE A 104 9.56 2.86 -6.24
C PHE A 104 10.16 4.14 -6.83
N ALA A 105 10.10 4.34 -8.15
CA ALA A 105 10.59 5.54 -8.80
C ALA A 105 9.82 6.79 -8.36
N VAL A 106 8.50 6.72 -8.28
CA VAL A 106 7.64 7.80 -7.78
C VAL A 106 7.95 8.11 -6.32
N SER A 107 8.07 7.08 -5.48
CA SER A 107 8.42 7.24 -4.06
C SER A 107 9.80 7.86 -3.89
N TRP A 108 10.79 7.41 -4.67
CA TRP A 108 12.14 7.99 -4.69
C TRP A 108 12.12 9.46 -5.10
N PHE A 109 11.37 9.79 -6.16
CA PHE A 109 11.24 11.16 -6.63
C PHE A 109 10.61 12.06 -5.56
N ILE A 110 9.50 11.62 -4.94
CA ILE A 110 8.83 12.36 -3.86
C ILE A 110 9.79 12.60 -2.69
N LEU A 111 10.45 11.55 -2.20
CA LEU A 111 11.28 11.63 -1.00
C LEU A 111 12.59 12.39 -1.24
N ARG A 112 13.23 12.26 -2.41
CA ARG A 112 14.56 12.82 -2.65
C ARG A 112 14.54 14.16 -3.38
N LYS A 113 13.54 14.40 -4.23
CA LYS A 113 13.52 15.57 -5.12
C LYS A 113 12.51 16.64 -4.71
N THR A 114 11.53 16.34 -3.85
CA THR A 114 10.48 17.30 -3.51
C THR A 114 10.66 17.94 -2.14
N PRO A 115 10.09 19.14 -1.91
CA PRO A 115 10.03 19.75 -0.58
C PRO A 115 9.28 18.90 0.45
N LEU A 116 8.31 18.09 -0.03
CA LEU A 116 7.54 17.16 0.83
C LEU A 116 8.46 16.10 1.43
N GLY A 117 9.37 15.53 0.66
CA GLY A 117 10.32 14.53 1.18
C GLY A 117 11.17 15.10 2.33
N ARG A 118 11.68 16.33 2.17
CA ARG A 118 12.44 17.00 3.24
C ARG A 118 11.60 17.19 4.51
N LYS A 119 10.32 17.56 4.38
CA LYS A 119 9.39 17.68 5.52
C LYS A 119 9.12 16.34 6.18
N ILE A 120 8.98 15.26 5.39
CA ILE A 120 8.77 13.89 5.90
C ILE A 120 9.96 13.47 6.77
N TYR A 121 11.20 13.64 6.28
CA TYR A 121 12.39 13.31 7.05
C TYR A 121 12.56 14.18 8.29
N ALA A 122 12.27 15.48 8.19
CA ALA A 122 12.34 16.40 9.32
C ALA A 122 11.35 16.00 10.43
N VAL A 123 10.08 15.78 10.09
CA VAL A 123 9.04 15.35 11.04
C VAL A 123 9.36 13.98 11.64
N GLY A 124 9.86 13.04 10.84
CA GLY A 124 10.29 11.73 11.32
C GLY A 124 11.50 11.78 12.26
N GLY A 125 12.39 12.77 12.10
CA GLY A 125 13.55 12.95 12.96
C GLY A 125 13.23 13.59 14.30
N ASN A 126 12.46 14.70 14.30
CA ASN A 126 12.00 15.34 15.51
C ASN A 126 10.76 16.22 15.23
N GLU A 127 9.61 15.76 15.72
CA GLU A 127 8.35 16.49 15.53
C GLU A 127 8.36 17.88 16.17
N LYS A 128 8.93 18.02 17.40
CA LYS A 128 8.94 19.29 18.12
C LYS A 128 9.79 20.34 17.39
N VAL A 129 10.96 19.95 16.92
CA VAL A 129 11.85 20.85 16.15
C VAL A 129 11.18 21.22 14.83
N SER A 130 10.55 20.27 14.15
CA SER A 130 9.83 20.50 12.89
C SER A 130 8.65 21.48 13.07
N PHE A 131 7.93 21.40 14.20
CA PHE A 131 6.86 22.34 14.54
C PHE A 131 7.40 23.77 14.71
N ILE A 132 8.49 23.92 15.47
CA ILE A 132 9.15 25.23 15.66
C ILE A 132 9.64 25.81 14.34
N ALA A 133 10.09 24.96 13.41
CA ALA A 133 10.48 25.34 12.06
C ALA A 133 9.28 25.66 11.12
N GLY A 134 8.04 25.69 11.64
CA GLY A 134 6.83 26.06 10.88
C GLY A 134 6.28 24.95 9.98
N ILE A 135 6.71 23.69 10.17
CA ILE A 135 6.17 22.57 9.40
C ILE A 135 4.82 22.14 9.99
N LYS A 136 3.78 22.08 9.16
CA LYS A 136 2.45 21.58 9.55
C LYS A 136 2.49 20.04 9.63
N ILE A 137 2.81 19.49 10.80
CA ILE A 137 3.04 18.07 11.06
C ILE A 137 1.82 17.23 10.64
N GLU A 138 0.61 17.72 10.98
CA GLU A 138 -0.65 17.02 10.69
C GLU A 138 -0.80 16.75 9.19
N ARG A 139 -0.54 17.75 8.34
CA ARG A 139 -0.62 17.61 6.89
C ARG A 139 0.38 16.61 6.34
N VAL A 140 1.60 16.61 6.89
CA VAL A 140 2.64 15.66 6.49
C VAL A 140 2.22 14.23 6.85
N LYS A 141 1.73 14.01 8.07
CA LYS A 141 1.23 12.70 8.51
C LYS A 141 0.08 12.22 7.62
N ILE A 142 -0.96 13.03 7.43
CA ILE A 142 -2.11 12.67 6.60
C ILE A 142 -1.67 12.30 5.18
N PHE A 143 -0.77 13.09 4.58
CA PHE A 143 -0.25 12.82 3.24
C PHE A 143 0.49 11.48 3.17
N VAL A 144 1.36 11.17 4.13
CA VAL A 144 2.12 9.91 4.17
C VAL A 144 1.18 8.71 4.26
N TYR A 145 0.19 8.76 5.14
CA TYR A 145 -0.78 7.67 5.27
C TYR A 145 -1.70 7.55 4.05
N ALA A 146 -2.09 8.67 3.43
CA ALA A 146 -2.90 8.68 2.22
C ALA A 146 -2.16 8.03 1.04
N ILE A 147 -0.90 8.39 0.81
CA ILE A 147 -0.10 7.79 -0.28
C ILE A 147 0.22 6.32 -0.01
N THR A 148 0.42 5.93 1.25
CA THR A 148 0.56 4.53 1.63
C THR A 148 -0.71 3.74 1.32
N GLY A 149 -1.88 4.32 1.62
CA GLY A 149 -3.18 3.73 1.26
C GLY A 149 -3.37 3.56 -0.24
N PHE A 150 -2.94 4.54 -1.03
CA PHE A 150 -2.95 4.46 -2.50
C PHE A 150 -2.10 3.28 -3.00
N PHE A 151 -0.86 3.14 -2.54
CA PHE A 151 0.00 2.03 -2.95
C PHE A 151 -0.50 0.68 -2.44
N CYS A 152 -1.12 0.62 -1.26
CA CYS A 152 -1.77 -0.60 -0.77
C CYS A 152 -2.93 -1.03 -1.68
N ALA A 153 -3.76 -0.10 -2.15
CA ALA A 153 -4.85 -0.39 -3.07
C ALA A 153 -4.34 -0.81 -4.45
N LEU A 154 -3.28 -0.16 -4.94
CA LEU A 154 -2.63 -0.53 -6.20
C LEU A 154 -2.08 -1.95 -6.13
N ALA A 155 -1.39 -2.31 -5.04
CA ALA A 155 -0.91 -3.68 -4.81
C ALA A 155 -2.08 -4.68 -4.72
N GLY A 156 -3.20 -4.29 -4.10
CA GLY A 156 -4.42 -5.06 -4.07
C GLY A 156 -5.02 -5.31 -5.45
N ALA A 157 -5.04 -4.29 -6.30
CA ALA A 157 -5.51 -4.40 -7.67
C ALA A 157 -4.65 -5.38 -8.50
N VAL A 158 -3.33 -5.29 -8.38
CA VAL A 158 -2.39 -6.22 -9.03
C VAL A 158 -2.63 -7.66 -8.57
N LEU A 159 -2.77 -7.87 -7.24
CA LEU A 159 -3.00 -9.20 -6.68
C LEU A 159 -4.34 -9.79 -7.12
N THR A 160 -5.39 -8.97 -7.12
CA THR A 160 -6.74 -9.38 -7.54
C THR A 160 -6.79 -9.71 -9.03
N SER A 161 -6.15 -8.91 -9.86
CA SER A 161 -6.02 -9.20 -11.30
C SER A 161 -5.23 -10.50 -11.52
N ARG A 162 -4.13 -10.72 -10.78
CA ARG A 162 -3.32 -11.93 -10.88
C ARG A 162 -4.10 -13.20 -10.50
N LEU A 163 -4.95 -13.12 -9.46
CA LEU A 163 -5.74 -14.26 -8.98
C LEU A 163 -7.11 -14.38 -9.68
N ASN A 164 -7.50 -13.39 -10.47
CA ASN A 164 -8.85 -13.19 -11.00
C ASN A 164 -9.94 -13.32 -9.91
N SER A 165 -9.57 -12.93 -8.69
CA SER A 165 -10.43 -13.06 -7.51
C SER A 165 -10.00 -12.09 -6.42
N ALA A 166 -10.93 -11.38 -5.82
CA ALA A 166 -10.69 -10.54 -4.66
C ALA A 166 -10.88 -11.37 -3.37
N GLN A 167 -9.75 -11.73 -2.76
CA GLN A 167 -9.72 -12.56 -1.56
C GLN A 167 -9.87 -11.70 -0.29
N PRO A 168 -10.84 -11.96 0.61
CA PRO A 168 -11.04 -11.16 1.83
C PRO A 168 -9.88 -11.30 2.84
N THR A 169 -9.13 -12.40 2.77
CA THR A 169 -7.95 -12.66 3.61
C THR A 169 -6.64 -12.24 2.96
N ALA A 170 -6.68 -11.64 1.75
CA ALA A 170 -5.49 -11.23 1.03
C ALA A 170 -4.59 -10.31 1.87
N GLY A 171 -3.27 -10.48 1.71
CA GLY A 171 -2.26 -9.66 2.36
C GLY A 171 -2.15 -9.87 3.88
N THR A 172 -2.63 -10.99 4.43
CA THR A 172 -2.36 -11.34 5.83
C THR A 172 -0.87 -11.67 5.97
N GLY A 173 -0.19 -10.97 6.90
CA GLY A 173 1.26 -11.12 7.12
C GLY A 173 2.14 -10.21 6.26
N TYR A 174 1.64 -9.63 5.17
CA TYR A 174 2.43 -8.74 4.30
C TYR A 174 2.95 -7.49 5.01
N GLU A 175 2.28 -7.06 6.09
CA GLU A 175 2.76 -5.99 6.96
C GLU A 175 4.11 -6.32 7.60
N LEU A 176 4.30 -7.57 8.04
CA LEU A 176 5.56 -8.01 8.65
C LEU A 176 6.68 -8.12 7.61
N ASP A 177 6.38 -8.66 6.44
CA ASP A 177 7.32 -8.73 5.32
C ASP A 177 7.76 -7.34 4.86
N ALA A 178 6.81 -6.39 4.78
CA ALA A 178 7.12 -5.02 4.42
C ALA A 178 8.00 -4.33 5.46
N ILE A 179 7.72 -4.51 6.77
CA ILE A 179 8.55 -3.98 7.85
C ILE A 179 9.96 -4.60 7.78
N ALA A 180 10.06 -5.92 7.64
CA ALA A 180 11.33 -6.62 7.52
C ALA A 180 12.15 -6.10 6.33
N ALA A 181 11.52 -5.95 5.16
CA ALA A 181 12.18 -5.43 3.96
C ALA A 181 12.69 -3.99 4.14
N VAL A 182 11.90 -3.11 4.77
CA VAL A 182 12.25 -1.71 5.01
C VAL A 182 13.38 -1.58 6.02
N VAL A 183 13.35 -2.38 7.10
CA VAL A 183 14.40 -2.40 8.13
C VAL A 183 15.70 -2.97 7.58
N LEU A 184 15.61 -4.10 6.85
CA LEU A 184 16.75 -4.69 6.17
C LEU A 184 17.36 -3.72 5.15
N GLY A 185 16.53 -2.90 4.50
CA GLY A 185 16.92 -1.82 3.61
C GLY A 185 17.57 -0.62 4.29
N GLY A 186 17.75 -0.63 5.63
CA GLY A 186 18.43 0.41 6.40
C GLY A 186 17.58 1.60 6.79
N THR A 187 16.23 1.46 6.74
CA THR A 187 15.33 2.49 7.26
C THR A 187 15.19 2.36 8.78
N SER A 188 15.34 3.47 9.48
CA SER A 188 15.23 3.52 10.94
C SER A 188 13.76 3.44 11.40
N LEU A 189 13.47 2.51 12.31
CA LEU A 189 12.17 2.44 13.00
C LEU A 189 11.90 3.65 13.91
N SER A 190 12.97 4.32 14.35
CA SER A 190 12.86 5.55 15.16
C SER A 190 12.56 6.79 14.31
N GLY A 191 12.50 6.65 12.98
CA GLY A 191 12.22 7.72 12.03
C GLY A 191 13.45 8.55 11.62
N GLY A 192 13.23 9.52 10.75
CA GLY A 192 14.21 10.51 10.32
C GLY A 192 15.29 10.02 9.34
N LYS A 193 15.47 8.72 9.18
CA LYS A 193 16.46 8.10 8.30
C LYS A 193 15.87 6.95 7.52
N GLY A 194 16.11 6.91 6.20
CA GLY A 194 15.66 5.82 5.34
C GLY A 194 16.08 6.05 3.89
N TYR A 195 16.22 4.96 3.16
CA TYR A 195 16.64 4.98 1.76
C TYR A 195 15.74 4.07 0.92
N ILE A 196 15.06 4.64 -0.08
CA ILE A 196 14.20 3.88 -1.00
C ILE A 196 15.00 2.82 -1.76
N THR A 197 16.22 3.13 -2.16
CA THR A 197 17.11 2.16 -2.82
C THR A 197 17.44 0.97 -1.92
N GLY A 198 17.67 1.21 -0.63
CA GLY A 198 17.85 0.14 0.35
C GLY A 198 16.57 -0.68 0.53
N THR A 199 15.41 -0.03 0.61
CA THR A 199 14.11 -0.73 0.69
C THR A 199 13.87 -1.63 -0.53
N LEU A 200 14.24 -1.19 -1.74
CA LEU A 200 14.14 -2.02 -2.94
C LEU A 200 14.96 -3.31 -2.81
N VAL A 201 16.21 -3.19 -2.35
CA VAL A 201 17.06 -4.37 -2.09
C VAL A 201 16.44 -5.25 -1.01
N GLY A 202 15.94 -4.67 0.07
CA GLY A 202 15.27 -5.41 1.15
C GLY A 202 14.05 -6.20 0.65
N VAL A 203 13.22 -5.59 -0.21
CA VAL A 203 12.05 -6.27 -0.82
C VAL A 203 12.51 -7.45 -1.69
N LEU A 204 13.57 -7.29 -2.47
CA LEU A 204 14.09 -8.38 -3.30
C LEU A 204 14.63 -9.53 -2.44
N ILE A 205 15.31 -9.24 -1.33
CA ILE A 205 15.82 -10.27 -0.41
C ILE A 205 14.66 -11.01 0.25
N ILE A 206 13.69 -10.30 0.84
CA ILE A 206 12.53 -10.94 1.50
C ILE A 206 11.71 -11.74 0.48
N GLY A 207 11.50 -11.19 -0.73
CA GLY A 207 10.77 -11.89 -1.79
C GLY A 207 11.45 -13.17 -2.25
N THR A 208 12.78 -13.17 -2.39
CA THR A 208 13.55 -14.38 -2.75
C THR A 208 13.56 -15.40 -1.62
N LEU A 209 13.65 -14.95 -0.36
CA LEU A 209 13.57 -15.85 0.80
C LEU A 209 12.19 -16.51 0.89
N ASN A 210 11.11 -15.74 0.80
CA ASN A 210 9.74 -16.29 0.84
C ASN A 210 9.49 -17.26 -0.32
N ASN A 211 9.98 -16.95 -1.52
CA ASN A 211 9.84 -17.85 -2.66
C ASN A 211 10.69 -19.14 -2.46
N GLY A 212 11.91 -19.01 -1.97
CA GLY A 212 12.77 -20.16 -1.68
C GLY A 212 12.18 -21.09 -0.63
N LEU A 213 11.61 -20.53 0.46
CA LEU A 213 10.95 -21.31 1.51
C LEU A 213 9.66 -22.01 1.03
N ASN A 214 8.98 -21.46 0.03
CA ASN A 214 7.78 -22.10 -0.53
C ASN A 214 8.09 -23.25 -1.49
N ILE A 215 9.34 -23.39 -1.94
CA ILE A 215 9.78 -24.47 -2.85
C ILE A 215 10.33 -25.66 -2.08
N LEU A 216 10.80 -25.45 -0.84
CA LEU A 216 11.30 -26.50 0.07
C LEU A 216 10.18 -27.22 0.80
#